data_88f093dc56c3fda80d0605326d688f28
#
_entry.id   88f093dc56c3fda80d0605326d688f28
#
_cell.length_a   1.000
_cell.length_b   1.000
_cell.length_c   1.000
_cell.angle_alpha   90.00
_cell.angle_beta   90.00
_cell.angle_gamma   90.00
#
_symmetry.space_group_name_H-M   'P 1'
#
loop_
_entity.id
_entity.type
_entity.pdbx_description
1 polymer ?
#
loop_
_entity_poly.entity_id
_entity_poly.type
_entity_poly.pdbx_seq_one_letter_code
_entity_poly.pdbx_strand_id
1 'polypeptide(L)'
;LEEARQIFERSCEEAHKAYLALCDLGVPREDARYLLPHGFETSLVVTMNARELMHFFRLRLCRRAQWEIRDVAREMLRQAREKAPYIFALAGPSCVSKGSCEEEKPCGKPYGSMEELLEE
;
A
#
# COMPACT_ATOMS: atom_id res chain seq x y z
N LEU A 1 -4.31 21.64 -4.66
CA LEU A 1 -3.52 20.51 -4.12
C LEU A 1 -2.34 20.96 -3.27
N GLU A 2 -1.66 22.07 -3.59
CA GLU A 2 -0.54 22.59 -2.82
C GLU A 2 -0.95 23.03 -1.40
N GLU A 3 -2.03 23.75 -1.27
CA GLU A 3 -2.57 24.16 0.03
C GLU A 3 -2.96 22.95 0.91
N ALA A 4 -3.56 21.92 0.32
CA ALA A 4 -3.88 20.70 1.03
C ALA A 4 -2.62 19.95 1.53
N ARG A 5 -1.55 19.94 0.73
CA ARG A 5 -0.25 19.37 1.12
C ARG A 5 0.35 20.13 2.29
N GLN A 6 0.34 21.44 2.25
CA GLN A 6 0.87 22.29 3.32
C GLN A 6 0.10 22.11 4.65
N ILE A 7 -1.23 21.95 4.58
CA ILE A 7 -2.04 21.66 5.77
C ILE A 7 -1.65 20.31 6.35
N PHE A 8 -1.52 19.28 5.51
CA PHE A 8 -1.12 17.95 5.94
C PHE A 8 0.27 17.94 6.59
N GLU A 9 1.28 18.49 5.91
CA GLU A 9 2.67 18.56 6.38
C GLU A 9 2.75 19.27 7.74
N ARG A 10 2.12 20.43 7.88
CA ARG A 10 2.08 21.16 9.15
C ARG A 10 1.44 20.36 10.28
N SER A 11 0.31 19.70 10.01
CA SER A 11 -0.36 18.87 11.01
C SER A 11 0.51 17.69 11.46
N CYS A 12 1.23 17.06 10.54
CA CYS A 12 2.17 15.99 10.85
C CYS A 12 3.37 16.49 11.69
N GLU A 13 3.92 17.66 11.35
CA GLU A 13 5.01 18.26 12.13
C GLU A 13 4.59 18.62 13.57
N GLU A 14 3.41 19.20 13.72
CA GLU A 14 2.86 19.52 15.06
C GLU A 14 2.64 18.26 15.89
N ALA A 15 2.07 17.20 15.32
CA ALA A 15 1.89 15.92 15.99
C ALA A 15 3.23 15.28 16.37
N HIS A 16 4.25 15.37 15.52
CA HIS A 16 5.58 14.85 15.80
C HIS A 16 6.27 15.61 16.94
N LYS A 17 6.20 16.95 16.94
CA LYS A 17 6.71 17.78 18.04
C LYS A 17 6.04 17.44 19.37
N ALA A 18 4.72 17.27 19.37
CA ALA A 18 3.98 16.87 20.56
C ALA A 18 4.37 15.47 21.05
N TYR A 19 4.57 14.50 20.13
CA TYR A 19 5.07 13.17 20.44
C TYR A 19 6.43 13.22 21.16
N LEU A 20 7.39 13.98 20.60
CA LEU A 20 8.72 14.13 21.21
C LEU A 20 8.64 14.76 22.60
N ALA A 21 7.84 15.82 22.76
CA ALA A 21 7.64 16.46 24.04
C ALA A 21 7.06 15.52 25.10
N LEU A 22 6.13 14.64 24.75
CA LEU A 22 5.62 13.61 25.66
C LEU A 22 6.70 12.60 26.06
N CYS A 23 7.53 12.19 25.12
CA CYS A 23 8.66 11.30 25.41
C CYS A 23 9.68 11.95 26.36
N ASP A 24 9.98 13.24 26.19
CA ASP A 24 10.89 14.00 27.04
C ASP A 24 10.33 14.17 28.47
N LEU A 25 9.01 14.22 28.60
CA LEU A 25 8.30 14.23 29.88
C LEU A 25 8.21 12.84 30.55
N GLY A 26 8.76 11.80 29.92
CA GLY A 26 8.80 10.45 30.45
C GLY A 26 7.57 9.60 30.13
N VAL A 27 6.68 10.04 29.25
CA VAL A 27 5.57 9.21 28.76
C VAL A 27 6.14 8.06 27.93
N PRO A 28 5.74 6.79 28.19
CA PRO A 28 6.18 5.65 27.37
C PRO A 28 5.91 5.87 25.88
N ARG A 29 6.83 5.47 25.01
CA ARG A 29 6.71 5.66 23.57
C ARG A 29 5.46 5.00 22.98
N GLU A 30 5.05 3.87 23.54
CA GLU A 30 3.83 3.15 23.13
C GLU A 30 2.55 3.96 23.40
N ASP A 31 2.56 4.83 24.42
CA ASP A 31 1.45 5.74 24.71
C ASP A 31 1.58 7.05 23.93
N ALA A 32 2.78 7.65 23.91
CA ALA A 32 3.02 8.90 23.19
C ALA A 32 2.68 8.80 21.69
N ARG A 33 2.91 7.64 21.05
CA ARG A 33 2.62 7.40 19.63
C ARG A 33 1.14 7.51 19.24
N TYR A 34 0.21 7.51 20.20
CA TYR A 34 -1.22 7.76 19.91
C TYR A 34 -1.48 9.12 19.26
N LEU A 35 -0.56 10.08 19.43
CA LEU A 35 -0.63 11.38 18.74
C LEU A 35 -0.25 11.32 17.26
N LEU A 36 0.45 10.28 16.82
CA LEU A 36 0.94 10.21 15.44
C LEU A 36 -0.21 9.89 14.48
N PRO A 37 -0.43 10.71 13.45
CA PRO A 37 -1.47 10.44 12.47
C PRO A 37 -1.15 9.22 11.61
N HIS A 38 -2.16 8.63 10.99
CA HIS A 38 -2.02 7.48 10.08
C HIS A 38 -1.08 7.73 8.88
N GLY A 39 -0.83 9.00 8.53
CA GLY A 39 0.11 9.38 7.47
C GLY A 39 1.59 9.29 7.86
N PHE A 40 1.90 8.88 9.10
CA PHE A 40 3.28 8.65 9.51
C PHE A 40 3.85 7.39 8.86
N GLU A 41 5.06 7.51 8.32
CA GLU A 41 5.77 6.38 7.74
C GLU A 41 6.09 5.32 8.79
N THR A 42 5.98 4.07 8.39
CA THR A 42 6.40 2.91 9.18
C THR A 42 7.07 1.89 8.28
N SER A 43 7.85 1.02 8.86
CA SER A 43 8.44 -0.12 8.16
C SER A 43 8.15 -1.40 8.92
N LEU A 44 7.92 -2.47 8.18
CA LEU A 44 7.72 -3.79 8.75
C LEU A 44 8.32 -4.84 7.81
N VAL A 45 8.75 -5.95 8.39
CA VAL A 45 9.18 -7.13 7.64
C VAL A 45 8.05 -8.15 7.69
N VAL A 46 7.65 -8.63 6.52
CA VAL A 46 6.57 -9.61 6.39
C VAL A 46 7.11 -10.87 5.72
N THR A 47 6.80 -12.02 6.30
CA THR A 47 7.04 -13.32 5.68
C THR A 47 5.71 -13.97 5.36
N MET A 48 5.50 -14.35 4.10
CA MET A 48 4.30 -15.04 3.66
C MET A 48 4.62 -16.04 2.55
N ASN A 49 3.81 -17.08 2.43
CA ASN A 49 3.96 -18.03 1.34
C ASN A 49 3.41 -17.47 0.01
N ALA A 50 3.73 -18.13 -1.11
CA ALA A 50 3.33 -17.66 -2.43
C ALA A 50 1.80 -17.53 -2.60
N ARG A 51 1.00 -18.41 -1.99
CA ARG A 51 -0.46 -18.36 -2.05
C ARG A 51 -1.01 -17.10 -1.39
N GLU A 52 -0.51 -16.76 -0.21
CA GLU A 52 -0.91 -15.53 0.50
C GLU A 52 -0.44 -14.30 -0.26
N LEU A 53 0.74 -14.33 -0.85
CA LEU A 53 1.24 -13.23 -1.67
C LEU A 53 0.38 -13.04 -2.93
N MET A 54 -0.06 -14.12 -3.59
CA MET A 54 -1.03 -14.06 -4.69
C MET A 54 -2.36 -13.45 -4.25
N HIS A 55 -2.86 -13.81 -3.06
CA HIS A 55 -4.07 -13.22 -2.50
C HIS A 55 -3.90 -11.72 -2.21
N PHE A 56 -2.77 -11.34 -1.62
CA PHE A 56 -2.42 -9.93 -1.40
C PHE A 56 -2.41 -9.13 -2.71
N PHE A 57 -1.75 -9.63 -3.75
CA PHE A 57 -1.71 -8.98 -5.06
C PHE A 57 -3.10 -8.83 -5.68
N ARG A 58 -3.95 -9.85 -5.55
CA ARG A 58 -5.33 -9.78 -6.04
C ARG A 58 -6.10 -8.63 -5.43
N LEU A 59 -5.95 -8.41 -4.12
CA LEU A 59 -6.68 -7.36 -3.38
C LEU A 59 -6.04 -5.99 -3.53
N ARG A 60 -4.71 -5.90 -3.47
CA ARG A 60 -4.01 -4.62 -3.34
C ARG A 60 -3.60 -3.99 -4.66
N LEU A 61 -3.53 -4.75 -5.74
CA LEU A 61 -3.29 -4.22 -7.08
C LEU A 61 -4.59 -3.80 -7.80
N CYS A 62 -5.75 -4.09 -7.23
CA CYS A 62 -7.01 -3.58 -7.78
C CYS A 62 -7.06 -2.04 -7.67
N ARG A 63 -7.54 -1.36 -8.73
CA ARG A 63 -7.68 0.12 -8.74
C ARG A 63 -8.63 0.67 -7.66
N ARG A 64 -9.39 -0.20 -6.99
CA ARG A 64 -10.19 0.15 -5.81
C ARG A 64 -9.36 0.20 -4.52
N ALA A 65 -8.17 -0.36 -4.51
CA ALA A 65 -7.26 -0.21 -3.38
C ALA A 65 -6.73 1.23 -3.30
N GLN A 66 -6.40 1.67 -2.09
CA GLN A 66 -5.78 2.97 -1.87
C GLN A 66 -4.46 3.03 -2.66
N TRP A 67 -4.14 4.20 -3.20
CA TRP A 67 -3.06 4.38 -4.18
C TRP A 67 -1.68 3.93 -3.66
N GLU A 68 -1.32 4.28 -2.43
CA GLU A 68 -0.01 4.01 -1.83
C GLU A 68 0.24 2.51 -1.64
N ILE A 69 -0.72 1.77 -1.05
CA ILE A 69 -0.60 0.31 -0.92
C ILE A 69 -0.59 -0.38 -2.29
N ARG A 70 -1.23 0.21 -3.29
CA ARG A 70 -1.20 -0.30 -4.66
C ARG A 70 0.18 -0.14 -5.28
N ASP A 71 0.85 0.99 -5.05
CA ASP A 71 2.22 1.25 -5.52
C ASP A 71 3.22 0.30 -4.84
N VAL A 72 3.11 0.12 -3.53
CA VAL A 72 3.91 -0.87 -2.79
C VAL A 72 3.69 -2.29 -3.34
N ALA A 73 2.43 -2.68 -3.54
CA ALA A 73 2.10 -4.00 -4.07
C ALA A 73 2.62 -4.20 -5.50
N ARG A 74 2.65 -3.15 -6.33
CA ARG A 74 3.20 -3.19 -7.69
C ARG A 74 4.70 -3.46 -7.68
N GLU A 75 5.43 -2.75 -6.83
CA GLU A 75 6.88 -2.99 -6.68
C GLU A 75 7.17 -4.38 -6.12
N MET A 76 6.40 -4.84 -5.13
CA MET A 76 6.50 -6.21 -4.63
C MET A 76 6.25 -7.24 -5.73
N LEU A 77 5.27 -7.02 -6.62
CA LEU A 77 4.99 -7.92 -7.74
C LEU A 77 6.13 -7.93 -8.75
N ARG A 78 6.76 -6.79 -9.07
CA ARG A 78 7.95 -6.76 -9.95
C ARG A 78 9.04 -7.66 -9.40
N GLN A 79 9.40 -7.48 -8.15
CA GLN A 79 10.45 -8.29 -7.49
C GLN A 79 10.07 -9.77 -7.39
N ALA A 80 8.82 -10.09 -7.07
CA ALA A 80 8.34 -11.47 -7.02
C ALA A 80 8.42 -12.16 -8.39
N ARG A 81 8.08 -11.45 -9.47
CA ARG A 81 8.18 -11.96 -10.85
C ARG A 81 9.63 -12.18 -11.30
N GLU A 82 10.56 -11.36 -10.87
CA GLU A 82 11.99 -11.58 -11.15
C GLU A 82 12.50 -12.88 -10.51
N LYS A 83 12.05 -13.19 -9.30
CA LYS A 83 12.50 -14.38 -8.55
C LYS A 83 11.74 -15.65 -8.92
N ALA A 84 10.48 -15.55 -9.23
CA ALA A 84 9.60 -16.70 -9.49
C ALA A 84 8.60 -16.37 -10.62
N PRO A 85 9.07 -16.17 -11.87
CA PRO A 85 8.25 -15.70 -12.99
C PRO A 85 7.06 -16.60 -13.28
N TYR A 86 7.21 -17.91 -13.18
CA TYR A 86 6.12 -18.86 -13.44
C TYR A 86 5.03 -18.82 -12.39
N ILE A 87 5.39 -18.64 -11.10
CA ILE A 87 4.42 -18.59 -10.01
C ILE A 87 3.59 -17.31 -10.11
N PHE A 88 4.23 -16.18 -10.38
CA PHE A 88 3.58 -14.87 -10.40
C PHE A 88 3.21 -14.36 -11.81
N ALA A 89 3.20 -15.27 -12.81
CA ALA A 89 2.87 -14.90 -14.19
C ALA A 89 1.49 -14.22 -14.32
N LEU A 90 0.51 -14.71 -13.57
CA LEU A 90 -0.88 -14.22 -13.58
C LEU A 90 -1.28 -13.60 -12.23
N ALA A 91 -0.31 -13.11 -11.45
CA ALA A 91 -0.60 -12.45 -10.17
C ALA A 91 -1.24 -11.08 -10.40
N GLY A 92 -2.26 -10.75 -9.62
CA GLY A 92 -2.94 -9.46 -9.73
C GLY A 92 -4.46 -9.57 -9.56
N PRO A 93 -5.18 -8.47 -9.80
CA PRO A 93 -6.65 -8.45 -9.73
C PRO A 93 -7.27 -9.35 -10.79
N SER A 94 -8.53 -9.71 -10.62
CA SER A 94 -9.24 -10.65 -11.52
C SER A 94 -9.25 -10.20 -12.99
N CYS A 95 -9.27 -8.90 -13.24
CA CYS A 95 -9.20 -8.37 -14.62
C CYS A 95 -7.88 -8.73 -15.32
N VAL A 96 -6.77 -8.88 -14.58
CA VAL A 96 -5.48 -9.33 -15.13
C VAL A 96 -5.37 -10.86 -15.09
N SER A 97 -5.68 -11.48 -13.95
CA SER A 97 -5.48 -12.92 -13.74
C SER A 97 -6.49 -13.80 -14.48
N LYS A 98 -7.70 -13.31 -14.75
CA LYS A 98 -8.80 -14.03 -15.40
C LYS A 98 -9.34 -13.35 -16.65
N GLY A 99 -8.86 -12.16 -16.97
CA GLY A 99 -9.33 -11.37 -18.12
C GLY A 99 -10.70 -10.70 -17.91
N SER A 100 -11.29 -10.77 -16.71
CA SER A 100 -12.58 -10.15 -16.38
C SER A 100 -12.62 -9.68 -14.93
N CYS A 101 -13.34 -8.61 -14.67
CA CYS A 101 -13.55 -8.10 -13.31
C CYS A 101 -14.63 -8.92 -12.59
N GLU A 102 -14.29 -9.48 -11.43
CA GLU A 102 -15.23 -10.24 -10.58
C GLU A 102 -15.72 -9.44 -9.36
N GLU A 103 -15.42 -8.15 -9.29
CA GLU A 103 -15.85 -7.31 -8.17
C GLU A 103 -17.34 -6.94 -8.29
N GLU A 104 -18.09 -7.03 -7.20
CA GLU A 104 -19.50 -6.59 -7.16
C GLU A 104 -19.67 -5.13 -7.58
N LYS A 105 -18.71 -4.28 -7.21
CA LYS A 105 -18.66 -2.87 -7.59
C LYS A 105 -17.38 -2.60 -8.37
N PRO A 106 -17.37 -2.80 -9.68
CA PRO A 106 -16.17 -2.63 -10.49
C PRO A 106 -15.68 -1.17 -10.48
N CYS A 107 -14.36 -0.99 -10.68
CA CYS A 107 -13.74 0.35 -10.74
C CYS A 107 -14.07 1.12 -12.03
N GLY A 108 -14.67 0.48 -13.03
CA GLY A 108 -14.95 1.07 -14.34
C GLY A 108 -13.72 1.20 -15.27
N LYS A 109 -12.52 0.88 -14.79
CA LYS A 109 -11.27 0.96 -15.55
C LYS A 109 -10.42 -0.29 -15.26
N PRO A 110 -10.83 -1.48 -15.72
CA PRO A 110 -10.03 -2.70 -15.52
C PRO A 110 -8.68 -2.58 -16.26
N TYR A 111 -7.64 -3.22 -15.75
CA TYR A 111 -6.40 -3.38 -16.49
C TYR A 111 -6.61 -4.34 -17.65
N GLY A 112 -6.10 -3.98 -18.82
CA GLY A 112 -6.15 -4.83 -20.03
C GLY A 112 -5.06 -5.89 -20.05
N SER A 113 -3.93 -5.65 -19.35
CA SER A 113 -2.80 -6.57 -19.34
C SER A 113 -1.96 -6.43 -18.06
N MET A 114 -1.01 -7.35 -17.87
CA MET A 114 0.00 -7.29 -16.81
C MET A 114 0.95 -6.12 -17.01
N GLU A 115 1.30 -5.81 -18.23
CA GLU A 115 2.19 -4.70 -18.58
C GLU A 115 1.56 -3.38 -18.16
N GLU A 116 0.28 -3.15 -18.51
CA GLU A 116 -0.46 -1.96 -18.08
C GLU A 116 -0.50 -1.82 -16.56
N LEU A 117 -0.71 -2.92 -15.83
CA LEU A 117 -0.71 -2.92 -14.37
C LEU A 117 0.66 -2.50 -13.79
N LEU A 118 1.75 -2.95 -14.40
CA LEU A 118 3.12 -2.69 -13.90
C LEU A 118 3.65 -1.31 -14.31
N GLU A 119 3.09 -0.67 -15.32
CA GLU A 119 3.54 0.63 -15.85
C GLU A 119 2.80 1.83 -15.22
N GLU A 120 1.64 1.62 -14.60
CA GLU A 120 0.86 2.67 -13.93
C GLU A 120 1.64 3.26 -12.73
#